data_10ea0f4442e514da5d763dc10ecccf28
#
_entry.id   10ea0f4442e514da5d763dc10ecccf28
#
_cell.length_a   1.000
_cell.length_b   1.000
_cell.length_c   1.000
_cell.angle_alpha   90.00
_cell.angle_beta   90.00
_cell.angle_gamma   90.00
#
_symmetry.space_group_name_H-M   'P 1'
#
loop_
_entity.id
_entity.type
_entity.pdbx_description
1 polymer ?
#
loop_
_entity_poly.entity_id
_entity_poly.type
_entity_poly.pdbx_seq_one_letter_code
_entity_poly.pdbx_strand_id
1 'polypeptide(L)'
;MTVRGIGDVEALANRLRDGLGLLNGDLERRVESSTKAIAKKGARILRKTSPERTERYAKGWTSSKVKGSWVIHNKDRYQLTHLLENGHPSRLTGVPVPPQEHIAPVESQLITEYISELERIITND
;
A
#
# COMPACT_ATOMS: atom_id res chain seq x y z
N MET A 1 0.27 -5.00 -5.85
CA MET A 1 0.46 -4.44 -4.50
C MET A 1 -0.88 -4.05 -3.92
N THR A 2 -1.09 -4.34 -2.68
CA THR A 2 -2.34 -4.04 -1.98
C THR A 2 -2.05 -3.21 -0.73
N VAL A 3 -2.87 -2.19 -0.50
CA VAL A 3 -2.93 -1.48 0.78
C VAL A 3 -4.22 -1.89 1.46
N ARG A 4 -4.13 -2.64 2.55
CA ARG A 4 -5.30 -3.19 3.24
C ARG A 4 -6.18 -2.09 3.78
N GLY A 5 -7.47 -2.21 3.45
CA GLY A 5 -8.51 -1.31 3.90
C GLY A 5 -8.95 -0.31 2.86
N ILE A 6 -8.23 -0.13 1.74
CA ILE A 6 -8.61 0.85 0.74
C ILE A 6 -8.66 0.28 -0.66
N GLY A 7 -7.64 -0.11 -1.26
CA GLY A 7 -7.66 -0.50 -2.65
C GLY A 7 -6.73 -1.65 -2.96
N ASP A 8 -6.91 -2.19 -4.15
CA ASP A 8 -6.10 -3.26 -4.67
C ASP A 8 -5.43 -2.82 -5.97
N VAL A 9 -4.14 -2.55 -5.91
CA VAL A 9 -3.32 -2.20 -7.08
C VAL A 9 -2.79 -3.47 -7.75
N GLU A 10 -2.90 -4.59 -7.07
CA GLU A 10 -2.32 -5.86 -7.50
C GLU A 10 -2.97 -6.40 -8.77
N ALA A 11 -4.27 -6.15 -8.97
CA ALA A 11 -4.96 -6.62 -10.18
C ALA A 11 -4.32 -6.06 -11.45
N LEU A 12 -3.98 -4.77 -11.46
CA LEU A 12 -3.29 -4.15 -12.58
C LEU A 12 -1.86 -4.67 -12.71
N ALA A 13 -1.14 -4.75 -11.59
CA ALA A 13 0.22 -5.24 -11.57
C ALA A 13 0.32 -6.68 -12.04
N ASN A 14 -0.64 -7.53 -11.64
CA ASN A 14 -0.67 -8.93 -12.07
C ASN A 14 -0.92 -9.06 -13.57
N ARG A 15 -1.80 -8.26 -14.14
CA ARG A 15 -2.04 -8.28 -15.59
C ARG A 15 -0.79 -7.91 -16.37
N LEU A 16 -0.08 -6.89 -15.93
CA LEU A 16 1.16 -6.46 -16.53
C LEU A 16 2.24 -7.53 -16.38
N ARG A 17 2.34 -8.10 -15.18
CA ARG A 17 3.32 -9.14 -14.87
C ARG A 17 3.10 -10.39 -15.71
N ASP A 18 1.85 -10.85 -15.83
CA ASP A 18 1.51 -12.03 -16.61
C ASP A 18 1.88 -11.86 -18.10
N GLY A 19 1.55 -10.70 -18.66
CA GLY A 19 1.91 -10.38 -20.02
C GLY A 19 3.42 -10.30 -20.25
N LEU A 20 4.14 -9.67 -19.32
CA LEU A 20 5.59 -9.50 -19.41
C LEU A 20 6.35 -10.79 -19.11
N GLY A 21 5.88 -11.57 -18.15
CA GLY A 21 6.52 -12.83 -17.75
C GLY A 21 6.55 -13.85 -18.86
N LEU A 22 5.53 -13.86 -19.71
CA LEU A 22 5.48 -14.73 -20.88
C LEU A 22 6.54 -14.36 -21.92
N LEU A 23 7.00 -13.11 -21.90
CA LEU A 23 7.95 -12.60 -22.88
C LEU A 23 9.39 -12.63 -22.40
N ASN A 24 9.62 -12.38 -21.08
CA ASN A 24 10.97 -12.20 -20.59
C ASN A 24 11.04 -12.34 -19.06
N GLY A 25 11.75 -13.36 -18.57
CA GLY A 25 11.93 -13.61 -17.14
C GLY A 25 12.77 -12.52 -16.44
N ASP A 26 13.68 -11.86 -17.15
CA ASP A 26 14.45 -10.75 -16.58
C ASP A 26 13.54 -9.54 -16.32
N LEU A 27 12.64 -9.26 -17.23
CA LEU A 27 11.65 -8.20 -17.09
C LEU A 27 10.75 -8.46 -15.87
N GLU A 28 10.33 -9.72 -15.70
CA GLU A 28 9.53 -10.13 -14.56
C GLU A 28 10.27 -9.89 -13.23
N ARG A 29 11.57 -10.20 -13.17
CA ARG A 29 12.38 -9.95 -11.99
C ARG A 29 12.50 -8.46 -11.67
N ARG A 30 12.62 -7.62 -12.68
CA ARG A 30 12.67 -6.16 -12.49
C ARG A 30 11.34 -5.62 -11.96
N VAL A 31 10.23 -6.11 -12.48
CA VAL A 31 8.90 -5.75 -11.99
C VAL A 31 8.72 -6.19 -10.53
N GLU A 32 9.13 -7.40 -10.18
CA GLU A 32 9.07 -7.91 -8.82
C GLU A 32 9.92 -7.07 -7.87
N SER A 33 11.12 -6.72 -8.27
CA SER A 33 12.00 -5.88 -7.47
C SER A 33 11.42 -4.48 -7.25
N SER A 34 10.83 -3.91 -8.28
CA SER A 34 10.17 -2.60 -8.21
C SER A 34 8.96 -2.65 -7.29
N THR A 35 8.14 -3.69 -7.40
CA THR A 35 6.96 -3.88 -6.54
C THR A 35 7.36 -3.96 -5.07
N LYS A 36 8.41 -4.73 -4.76
CA LYS A 36 8.94 -4.83 -3.40
C LYS A 36 9.40 -3.46 -2.88
N ALA A 37 10.14 -2.72 -3.69
CA ALA A 37 10.66 -1.40 -3.30
C ALA A 37 9.53 -0.41 -3.02
N ILE A 38 8.51 -0.38 -3.86
CA ILE A 38 7.34 0.48 -3.69
C ILE A 38 6.56 0.11 -2.43
N ALA A 39 6.36 -1.18 -2.17
CA ALA A 39 5.68 -1.63 -0.96
C ALA A 39 6.43 -1.21 0.31
N LYS A 40 7.73 -1.36 0.33
CA LYS A 40 8.56 -0.91 1.47
C LYS A 40 8.53 0.60 1.64
N LYS A 41 8.55 1.34 0.55
CA LYS A 41 8.44 2.80 0.58
C LYS A 41 7.10 3.22 1.17
N GLY A 42 6.00 2.58 0.75
CA GLY A 42 4.67 2.88 1.27
C GLY A 42 4.56 2.65 2.78
N ALA A 43 5.07 1.54 3.27
CA ALA A 43 5.09 1.26 4.71
C ALA A 43 5.89 2.34 5.47
N ARG A 44 7.04 2.74 4.92
CA ARG A 44 7.88 3.79 5.52
C ARG A 44 7.17 5.14 5.57
N ILE A 45 6.48 5.53 4.50
CA ILE A 45 5.73 6.78 4.45
C ILE A 45 4.59 6.74 5.47
N LEU A 46 3.84 5.64 5.53
CA LEU A 46 2.74 5.49 6.47
C LEU A 46 3.21 5.53 7.92
N ARG A 47 4.39 5.01 8.23
CA ARG A 47 4.96 5.15 9.56
C ARG A 47 5.20 6.60 9.96
N LYS A 48 5.50 7.46 8.99
CA LYS A 48 5.78 8.90 9.22
C LYS A 48 4.52 9.76 9.20
N THR A 49 3.52 9.39 8.42
CA THR A 49 2.36 10.25 8.15
C THR A 49 1.09 9.81 8.86
N SER A 50 1.06 8.63 9.46
CA SER A 50 -0.12 8.14 10.17
C SER A 50 -0.40 8.95 11.42
N PRO A 51 -1.69 9.10 11.80
CA PRO A 51 -2.03 9.79 13.05
C PRO A 51 -1.37 9.13 14.24
N GLU A 52 -0.78 9.94 15.11
CA GLU A 52 -0.10 9.48 16.32
C GLU A 52 -1.04 9.47 17.52
N ARG A 53 -2.01 8.56 17.53
CA ARG A 53 -2.81 8.35 18.74
C ARG A 53 -2.05 7.51 19.76
N THR A 54 -1.33 6.52 19.24
CA THR A 54 -0.32 5.79 19.99
C THR A 54 0.81 5.54 19.00
N GLU A 55 2.04 5.62 19.45
CA GLU A 55 3.20 5.31 18.61
C GLU A 55 3.08 3.93 17.96
N ARG A 56 2.38 3.02 18.59
CA ARG A 56 2.15 1.66 18.12
C ARG A 56 1.47 1.60 16.76
N TYR A 57 0.46 2.47 16.52
CA TYR A 57 -0.23 2.44 15.25
C TYR A 57 0.72 2.85 14.12
N ALA A 58 1.36 4.00 14.25
CA ALA A 58 2.27 4.50 13.20
C ALA A 58 3.43 3.55 12.97
N LYS A 59 4.04 3.03 14.01
CA LYS A 59 5.16 2.09 13.92
C LYS A 59 4.78 0.71 13.40
N GLY A 60 3.50 0.37 13.48
CA GLY A 60 3.00 -0.94 13.05
C GLY A 60 2.94 -1.16 11.55
N TRP A 61 3.10 -0.12 10.74
CA TRP A 61 3.07 -0.27 9.30
C TRP A 61 4.27 -1.05 8.78
N THR A 62 3.99 -2.06 7.98
CA THR A 62 5.00 -2.93 7.40
C THR A 62 4.54 -3.44 6.03
N SER A 63 5.45 -4.03 5.29
CA SER A 63 5.13 -4.70 4.04
C SER A 63 5.56 -6.16 4.12
N SER A 64 4.73 -7.04 3.56
CA SER A 64 4.98 -8.48 3.56
C SER A 64 4.54 -9.09 2.25
N LYS A 65 5.18 -10.18 1.85
CA LYS A 65 4.73 -10.93 0.69
C LYS A 65 3.82 -12.07 1.17
N VAL A 66 2.56 -12.03 0.74
CA VAL A 66 1.53 -12.99 1.14
C VAL A 66 0.94 -13.60 -0.11
N LYS A 67 1.06 -14.92 -0.26
CA LYS A 67 0.54 -15.66 -1.42
C LYS A 67 0.99 -15.06 -2.76
N GLY A 68 2.24 -14.65 -2.84
CA GLY A 68 2.81 -14.07 -4.05
C GLY A 68 2.58 -12.58 -4.26
N SER A 69 1.78 -11.94 -3.42
CA SER A 69 1.46 -10.51 -3.53
C SER A 69 2.08 -9.70 -2.41
N TRP A 70 2.56 -8.51 -2.72
CA TRP A 70 3.05 -7.58 -1.70
C TRP A 70 1.88 -6.84 -1.07
N VAL A 71 1.83 -6.87 0.26
CA VAL A 71 0.77 -6.25 1.06
C VAL A 71 1.39 -5.26 2.03
N ILE A 72 0.86 -4.04 2.05
CA ILE A 72 1.18 -3.04 3.07
C ILE A 72 0.09 -3.13 4.13
N HIS A 73 0.45 -3.40 5.37
CA HIS A 73 -0.52 -3.60 6.43
C HIS A 73 0.01 -3.12 7.78
N ASN A 74 -0.89 -2.90 8.72
CA ASN A 74 -0.52 -2.57 10.09
C ASN A 74 -0.55 -3.84 10.93
N LYS A 75 0.60 -4.28 11.42
CA LYS A 75 0.75 -5.53 12.16
C LYS A 75 0.27 -5.45 13.61
N ASP A 76 0.28 -4.26 14.20
CA ASP A 76 -0.02 -4.10 15.63
C ASP A 76 -1.44 -3.63 15.91
N ARG A 77 -1.98 -2.75 15.06
CA ARG A 77 -3.27 -2.10 15.28
C ARG A 77 -4.09 -2.00 13.99
N TYR A 78 -4.19 -3.09 13.24
CA TYR A 78 -4.91 -3.07 11.95
C TYR A 78 -6.39 -2.67 12.10
N GLN A 79 -6.99 -2.90 13.26
CA GLN A 79 -8.39 -2.53 13.49
C GLN A 79 -8.63 -1.02 13.44
N LEU A 80 -7.59 -0.22 13.70
CA LEU A 80 -7.71 1.23 13.67
C LEU A 80 -7.68 1.81 12.27
N THR A 81 -7.24 1.07 11.28
CA THR A 81 -7.07 1.59 9.92
C THR A 81 -8.36 2.16 9.35
N HIS A 82 -9.45 1.40 9.38
CA HIS A 82 -10.74 1.84 8.86
C HIS A 82 -11.34 2.97 9.71
N LEU A 83 -11.23 2.86 11.03
CA LEU A 83 -11.80 3.86 11.94
C LEU A 83 -11.14 5.21 11.75
N LEU A 84 -9.82 5.24 11.63
CA LEU A 84 -9.07 6.48 11.43
C LEU A 84 -9.29 7.05 10.02
N GLU A 85 -9.27 6.20 9.02
CA GLU A 85 -9.39 6.65 7.63
C GLU A 85 -10.77 7.20 7.31
N ASN A 86 -11.83 6.56 7.81
CA ASN A 86 -13.21 6.86 7.45
C ASN A 86 -14.00 7.59 8.53
N GLY A 87 -13.45 7.72 9.73
CA GLY A 87 -14.17 8.23 10.88
C GLY A 87 -15.13 7.18 11.46
N HIS A 88 -15.71 7.49 12.59
CA HIS A 88 -16.65 6.59 13.28
C HIS A 88 -17.47 7.36 14.32
N PRO A 89 -18.63 6.85 14.77
CA PRO A 89 -19.34 7.44 15.89
C PRO A 89 -18.59 7.17 17.20
N SER A 90 -18.60 8.16 18.10
CA SER A 90 -18.04 8.00 19.43
C SER A 90 -18.89 7.02 20.25
N ARG A 91 -18.25 6.08 20.96
CA ARG A 91 -18.95 5.14 21.84
C ARG A 91 -19.60 5.82 23.04
N LEU A 92 -19.04 6.93 23.49
CA LEU A 92 -19.50 7.63 24.69
C LEU A 92 -20.64 8.59 24.41
N THR A 93 -20.57 9.33 23.30
CA THR A 93 -21.48 10.43 23.02
C THR A 93 -22.36 10.20 21.78
N GLY A 94 -22.03 9.22 20.95
CA GLY A 94 -22.67 9.03 19.66
C GLY A 94 -22.33 10.10 18.63
N VAL A 95 -21.54 11.10 18.99
CA VAL A 95 -21.11 12.16 18.07
C VAL A 95 -20.10 11.60 17.07
N PRO A 96 -20.22 11.89 15.76
CA PRO A 96 -19.25 11.41 14.78
C PRO A 96 -17.83 11.90 15.08
N VAL A 97 -16.87 10.98 15.02
CA VAL A 97 -15.44 11.31 15.04
C VAL A 97 -15.02 11.51 13.59
N PRO A 98 -14.47 12.69 13.23
CA PRO A 98 -14.11 12.95 11.84
C PRO A 98 -13.01 12.03 11.34
N PRO A 99 -12.97 11.74 10.03
CA PRO A 99 -11.91 10.93 9.45
C PRO A 99 -10.56 11.65 9.51
N GLN A 100 -9.50 10.87 9.61
CA GLN A 100 -8.11 11.34 9.50
C GLN A 100 -7.47 10.55 8.37
N GLU A 101 -7.70 11.00 7.15
CA GLU A 101 -7.18 10.33 5.96
C GLU A 101 -5.65 10.33 5.97
N HIS A 102 -5.06 9.14 5.86
CA HIS A 102 -3.62 8.98 5.78
C HIS A 102 -3.24 7.87 4.80
N ILE A 103 -4.13 6.92 4.56
CA ILE A 103 -3.89 5.80 3.64
C ILE A 103 -4.14 6.22 2.19
N ALA A 104 -5.27 6.88 1.92
CA ALA A 104 -5.64 7.26 0.55
C ALA A 104 -4.59 8.15 -0.16
N PRO A 105 -4.02 9.19 0.49
CA PRO A 105 -2.96 9.97 -0.15
C PRO A 105 -1.71 9.16 -0.49
N VAL A 106 -1.32 8.26 0.40
CA VAL A 106 -0.16 7.39 0.18
C VAL A 106 -0.44 6.40 -0.94
N GLU A 107 -1.62 5.80 -0.95
CA GLU A 107 -2.02 4.88 -2.02
C GLU A 107 -1.97 5.56 -3.39
N SER A 108 -2.51 6.77 -3.50
CA SER A 108 -2.48 7.55 -4.75
C SER A 108 -1.05 7.83 -5.21
N GLN A 109 -0.18 8.21 -4.28
CA GLN A 109 1.23 8.45 -4.57
C GLN A 109 1.92 7.17 -5.07
N LEU A 110 1.70 6.06 -4.38
CA LEU A 110 2.32 4.79 -4.74
C LEU A 110 1.85 4.27 -6.09
N ILE A 111 0.56 4.41 -6.40
CA ILE A 111 0.01 4.03 -7.70
C ILE A 111 0.71 4.81 -8.82
N THR A 112 0.81 6.12 -8.68
CA THR A 112 1.47 6.98 -9.67
C THR A 112 2.94 6.59 -9.86
N GLU A 113 3.66 6.39 -8.76
CA GLU A 113 5.07 6.01 -8.82
C GLU A 113 5.26 4.62 -9.43
N TYR A 114 4.39 3.68 -9.09
CA TYR A 114 4.48 2.32 -9.59
C TYR A 114 4.23 2.25 -11.10
N ILE A 115 3.20 2.95 -11.57
CA ILE A 115 2.91 3.02 -13.00
C ILE A 115 4.08 3.62 -13.78
N SER A 116 4.63 4.73 -13.29
CA SER A 116 5.83 5.36 -13.87
C SER A 116 7.00 4.39 -13.93
N GLU A 117 7.23 3.66 -12.86
CA GLU A 117 8.33 2.71 -12.77
C GLU A 117 8.15 1.54 -13.73
N LEU A 118 6.93 1.03 -13.86
CA LEU A 118 6.62 -0.03 -14.81
C LEU A 118 6.83 0.44 -16.27
N GLU A 119 6.39 1.65 -16.59
CA GLU A 119 6.62 2.24 -17.92
C GLU A 119 8.11 2.35 -18.21
N ARG A 120 8.90 2.81 -17.24
CA ARG A 120 10.35 2.91 -17.40
C ARG A 120 11.00 1.56 -17.65
N ILE A 121 10.58 0.53 -16.90
CA ILE A 121 11.11 -0.82 -17.04
C ILE A 121 10.79 -1.38 -18.45
N ILE A 122 9.57 -1.17 -18.91
CA ILE A 122 9.11 -1.67 -20.22
C ILE A 122 9.82 -0.95 -21.36
N THR A 123 9.98 0.37 -21.28
CA THR A 123 10.52 1.17 -22.38
C THR A 123 12.03 1.13 -22.48
N ASN A 124 12.73 0.81 -21.38
CA ASN A 124 14.20 0.77 -21.37
C ASN A 124 14.77 -0.62 -21.67
N ASP A 125 13.93 -1.51 -22.10
CA ASP A 125 14.37 -2.85 -22.51
C ASP A 125 14.62 -2.92 -24.05
#